data_3a190bb6301e04d86cfce4ce9df46d80
#
_entry.id   3a190bb6301e04d86cfce4ce9df46d80
#
_cell.length_a   1.000
_cell.length_b   1.000
_cell.length_c   1.000
_cell.angle_alpha   90.00
_cell.angle_beta   90.00
_cell.angle_gamma   90.00
#
_symmetry.space_group_name_H-M   'P 1'
#
loop_
_entity.id
_entity.type
_entity.pdbx_description
1 polymer ?
#
loop_
_entity_poly.entity_id
_entity_poly.type
_entity_poly.pdbx_seq_one_letter_code
_entity_poly.pdbx_strand_id
1 'polypeptide(L)'
;MSTTTDILIIGAGPAGLCLASALADTGLNIVILERQSEATLADPAFDGREIALTHHSAKLMRDLGLWDRIDADAISPLRDAKVFNGASLSSLNIGHDSSKQSELGYLIANHLIRKAAYDQAKSAPAITIKTEVQVTNILHDSHGVQVTLNNNEIIQAKLLIGADSRFSETRRAMGIAADMHDFGKTMMVCVMEHPVDHEHTAWEWFDYGQTLALLPMNGLQSSVVITLAPDEMDPLMKMSEEDFNREMTVRFKHRLGPMNLVSTRHAYPLVTVYSKNLVGPRFALVGDAAVGMHPVTAHGFNFGLKGIDTLSTEIKNALASGKDFASTSLLRRYEQAHRRDTKPLFLATHAIAKLYGSESAPAKFLRASAIRIGNRITPFKRAVAGFLADAPSKQINH
;
A
#
# COMPACT_ATOMS: atom_id res chain seq x y z
N MET A 1 31.35 -18.80 -0.65
CA MET A 1 31.30 -18.62 -2.12
C MET A 1 30.76 -17.23 -2.40
N SER A 2 31.26 -16.54 -3.41
CA SER A 2 30.75 -15.23 -3.81
C SER A 2 29.82 -15.39 -5.01
N THR A 3 28.58 -14.97 -4.89
CA THR A 3 27.59 -14.95 -5.98
C THR A 3 27.51 -13.54 -6.55
N THR A 4 27.46 -13.40 -7.89
CA THR A 4 27.28 -12.10 -8.54
C THR A 4 25.90 -12.02 -9.18
N THR A 5 25.27 -10.85 -9.11
CA THR A 5 23.98 -10.57 -9.76
C THR A 5 23.97 -9.12 -10.31
N ASP A 6 23.04 -8.81 -11.18
CA ASP A 6 22.88 -7.44 -11.65
C ASP A 6 22.08 -6.60 -10.64
N ILE A 7 20.96 -7.15 -10.16
CA ILE A 7 20.10 -6.49 -9.18
C ILE A 7 19.88 -7.40 -7.98
N LEU A 8 20.09 -6.87 -6.80
CA LEU A 8 19.79 -7.52 -5.53
C LEU A 8 18.63 -6.76 -4.83
N ILE A 9 17.57 -7.48 -4.50
CA ILE A 9 16.38 -6.91 -3.82
C ILE A 9 16.29 -7.50 -2.42
N ILE A 10 16.19 -6.67 -1.40
CA ILE A 10 15.96 -7.11 -0.02
C ILE A 10 14.48 -6.93 0.29
N GLY A 11 13.78 -8.04 0.48
CA GLY A 11 12.34 -8.15 0.76
C GLY A 11 11.53 -8.72 -0.40
N ALA A 12 10.91 -9.89 -0.20
CA ALA A 12 9.96 -10.53 -1.11
C ALA A 12 8.50 -10.16 -0.79
N GLY A 13 8.28 -8.93 -0.32
CA GLY A 13 6.94 -8.34 -0.28
C GLY A 13 6.45 -7.95 -1.68
N PRO A 14 5.18 -7.52 -1.84
CA PRO A 14 4.62 -7.18 -3.15
C PRO A 14 5.48 -6.17 -3.92
N ALA A 15 6.09 -5.19 -3.24
CA ALA A 15 6.93 -4.19 -3.90
C ALA A 15 8.20 -4.79 -4.53
N GLY A 16 8.92 -5.65 -3.80
CA GLY A 16 10.13 -6.29 -4.31
C GLY A 16 9.83 -7.27 -5.44
N LEU A 17 8.79 -8.10 -5.28
CA LEU A 17 8.36 -9.07 -6.28
C LEU A 17 7.83 -8.39 -7.56
N CYS A 18 7.04 -7.32 -7.46
CA CYS A 18 6.57 -6.56 -8.61
C CYS A 18 7.71 -5.88 -9.36
N LEU A 19 8.72 -5.32 -8.66
CA LEU A 19 9.87 -4.73 -9.32
C LEU A 19 10.70 -5.78 -10.07
N ALA A 20 10.93 -6.93 -9.44
CA ALA A 20 11.63 -8.04 -10.10
C ALA A 20 10.86 -8.50 -11.36
N SER A 21 9.54 -8.69 -11.24
CA SER A 21 8.69 -9.07 -12.37
C SER A 21 8.71 -8.01 -13.49
N ALA A 22 8.71 -6.72 -13.15
CA ALA A 22 8.80 -5.63 -14.11
C ALA A 22 10.12 -5.64 -14.91
N LEU A 23 11.17 -6.25 -14.38
CA LEU A 23 12.51 -6.29 -14.98
C LEU A 23 12.88 -7.68 -15.54
N ALA A 24 11.99 -8.66 -15.41
CA ALA A 24 12.30 -10.06 -15.78
C ALA A 24 12.64 -10.27 -17.27
N ASP A 25 12.15 -9.40 -18.14
CA ASP A 25 12.36 -9.42 -19.60
C ASP A 25 13.60 -8.63 -20.07
N THR A 26 14.40 -8.09 -19.15
CA THR A 26 15.51 -7.18 -19.49
C THR A 26 16.84 -7.89 -19.72
N GLY A 27 16.92 -9.19 -19.49
CA GLY A 27 18.18 -9.95 -19.53
C GLY A 27 19.08 -9.76 -18.30
N LEU A 28 18.63 -9.01 -17.29
CA LEU A 28 19.32 -8.86 -16.00
C LEU A 28 19.08 -10.07 -15.10
N ASN A 29 20.11 -10.50 -14.38
CA ASN A 29 19.97 -11.47 -13.30
C ASN A 29 19.50 -10.77 -12.02
N ILE A 30 18.41 -11.23 -11.43
CA ILE A 30 17.80 -10.62 -10.25
C ILE A 30 17.77 -11.63 -9.11
N VAL A 31 18.32 -11.25 -7.97
CA VAL A 31 18.24 -12.04 -6.74
C VAL A 31 17.38 -11.29 -5.72
N ILE A 32 16.41 -11.99 -5.13
CA ILE A 32 15.59 -11.48 -4.03
C ILE A 32 15.96 -12.22 -2.76
N LEU A 33 16.18 -11.48 -1.67
CA LEU A 33 16.44 -12.02 -0.33
C LEU A 33 15.23 -11.84 0.55
N GLU A 34 14.81 -12.91 1.23
CA GLU A 34 13.66 -12.90 2.12
C GLU A 34 13.93 -13.70 3.41
N ARG A 35 13.43 -13.18 4.54
CA ARG A 35 13.57 -13.83 5.84
C ARG A 35 12.55 -14.95 6.06
N GLN A 36 11.36 -14.82 5.46
CA GLN A 36 10.31 -15.83 5.54
C GLN A 36 10.66 -17.06 4.73
N SER A 37 10.02 -18.19 5.08
CA SER A 37 10.15 -19.43 4.31
C SER A 37 9.45 -19.32 2.95
N GLU A 38 9.86 -20.16 2.02
CA GLU A 38 9.22 -20.29 0.71
C GLU A 38 7.73 -20.66 0.84
N ALA A 39 7.40 -21.54 1.78
CA ALA A 39 6.01 -21.94 2.04
C ALA A 39 5.14 -20.73 2.42
N THR A 40 5.64 -19.81 3.25
CA THR A 40 4.92 -18.59 3.65
C THR A 40 4.73 -17.61 2.48
N LEU A 41 5.64 -17.60 1.52
CA LEU A 41 5.51 -16.76 0.31
C LEU A 41 4.53 -17.37 -0.69
N ALA A 42 4.56 -18.69 -0.85
CA ALA A 42 3.71 -19.43 -1.79
C ALA A 42 2.23 -19.49 -1.33
N ASP A 43 2.01 -19.51 -0.01
CA ASP A 43 0.67 -19.50 0.60
C ASP A 43 0.62 -18.48 1.74
N PRO A 44 0.53 -17.18 1.42
CA PRO A 44 0.51 -16.13 2.43
C PRO A 44 -0.79 -16.17 3.23
N ALA A 45 -0.67 -16.24 4.55
CA ALA A 45 -1.82 -16.21 5.43
C ALA A 45 -2.67 -14.96 5.21
N PHE A 46 -4.00 -15.10 5.38
CA PHE A 46 -4.92 -13.97 5.46
C PHE A 46 -4.49 -13.01 6.57
N ASP A 47 -4.45 -11.73 6.26
CA ASP A 47 -3.98 -10.68 7.17
C ASP A 47 -5.01 -9.55 7.38
N GLY A 48 -6.24 -9.76 6.92
CA GLY A 48 -7.37 -8.85 7.08
C GLY A 48 -7.34 -7.61 6.20
N ARG A 49 -6.24 -7.31 5.53
CA ARG A 49 -6.10 -6.08 4.75
C ARG A 49 -6.69 -6.22 3.37
N GLU A 50 -7.59 -5.31 3.03
CA GLU A 50 -8.07 -5.10 1.66
C GLU A 50 -7.33 -3.91 1.04
N ILE A 51 -6.86 -4.09 -0.17
CA ILE A 51 -6.13 -3.06 -0.92
C ILE A 51 -7.07 -2.45 -1.96
N ALA A 52 -7.34 -1.16 -1.80
CA ALA A 52 -8.06 -0.40 -2.82
C ALA A 52 -7.07 0.00 -3.94
N LEU A 53 -7.30 -0.56 -5.13
CA LEU A 53 -6.50 -0.31 -6.32
C LEU A 53 -7.15 0.76 -7.18
N THR A 54 -6.36 1.75 -7.59
CA THR A 54 -6.75 2.69 -8.64
C THR A 54 -6.75 1.98 -10.00
N HIS A 55 -7.40 2.58 -11.01
CA HIS A 55 -7.37 2.04 -12.38
C HIS A 55 -5.96 1.93 -12.94
N HIS A 56 -5.09 2.91 -12.63
CA HIS A 56 -3.68 2.85 -13.02
C HIS A 56 -2.97 1.66 -12.40
N SER A 57 -3.15 1.43 -11.10
CA SER A 57 -2.55 0.30 -10.40
C SER A 57 -3.09 -1.05 -10.88
N ALA A 58 -4.39 -1.14 -11.16
CA ALA A 58 -5.00 -2.33 -11.77
C ALA A 58 -4.41 -2.61 -13.17
N LYS A 59 -4.17 -1.55 -13.96
CA LYS A 59 -3.47 -1.69 -15.25
C LYS A 59 -2.05 -2.22 -15.04
N LEU A 60 -1.28 -1.66 -14.12
CA LEU A 60 0.09 -2.13 -13.83
C LEU A 60 0.10 -3.59 -13.37
N MET A 61 -0.87 -4.01 -12.54
CA MET A 61 -0.98 -5.42 -12.15
C MET A 61 -1.28 -6.34 -13.33
N ARG A 62 -2.07 -5.89 -14.32
CA ARG A 62 -2.28 -6.64 -15.57
C ARG A 62 -1.02 -6.70 -16.41
N ASP A 63 -0.35 -5.57 -16.60
CA ASP A 63 0.89 -5.48 -17.38
C ASP A 63 2.01 -6.36 -16.77
N LEU A 64 2.01 -6.52 -15.44
CA LEU A 64 2.94 -7.39 -14.71
C LEU A 64 2.50 -8.87 -14.65
N GLY A 65 1.32 -9.22 -15.14
CA GLY A 65 0.80 -10.60 -15.11
C GLY A 65 0.30 -11.07 -13.74
N LEU A 66 0.03 -10.15 -12.80
CA LEU A 66 -0.49 -10.47 -11.47
C LEU A 66 -2.02 -10.62 -11.47
N TRP A 67 -2.71 -9.78 -12.26
CA TRP A 67 -4.17 -9.69 -12.25
C TRP A 67 -4.84 -11.01 -12.60
N ASP A 68 -4.35 -11.68 -13.62
CA ASP A 68 -4.93 -12.94 -14.14
C ASP A 68 -4.60 -14.15 -13.23
N ARG A 69 -3.80 -13.95 -12.18
CA ARG A 69 -3.49 -14.95 -11.13
C ARG A 69 -4.41 -14.82 -9.91
N ILE A 70 -5.34 -13.87 -9.95
CA ILE A 70 -6.32 -13.63 -8.89
C ILE A 70 -7.69 -13.99 -9.45
N ASP A 71 -8.44 -14.82 -8.71
CA ASP A 71 -9.78 -15.21 -9.12
C ASP A 71 -10.68 -13.97 -9.28
N ALA A 72 -11.44 -13.92 -10.35
CA ALA A 72 -12.30 -12.77 -10.66
C ALA A 72 -13.31 -12.48 -9.53
N ASP A 73 -13.80 -13.54 -8.86
CA ASP A 73 -14.73 -13.43 -7.73
C ASP A 73 -14.06 -12.87 -6.44
N ALA A 74 -12.75 -12.82 -6.40
CA ALA A 74 -11.99 -12.19 -5.31
C ALA A 74 -11.65 -10.71 -5.58
N ILE A 75 -12.06 -10.18 -6.74
CA ILE A 75 -11.88 -8.77 -7.11
C ILE A 75 -13.23 -8.06 -6.96
N SER A 76 -13.33 -7.17 -5.97
CA SER A 76 -14.56 -6.44 -5.69
C SER A 76 -14.53 -5.04 -6.32
N PRO A 77 -15.57 -4.60 -7.05
CA PRO A 77 -15.62 -3.25 -7.56
C PRO A 77 -15.86 -2.25 -6.43
N LEU A 78 -15.18 -1.12 -6.48
CA LEU A 78 -15.40 0.03 -5.61
C LEU A 78 -16.05 1.13 -6.44
N ARG A 79 -17.36 1.33 -6.29
CA ARG A 79 -18.11 2.31 -7.10
C ARG A 79 -18.08 3.70 -6.50
N ASP A 80 -18.43 3.79 -5.22
CA ASP A 80 -18.61 5.06 -4.53
C ASP A 80 -17.89 5.08 -3.20
N ALA A 81 -17.66 6.28 -2.67
CA ALA A 81 -17.14 6.47 -1.32
C ALA A 81 -17.98 7.53 -0.59
N LYS A 82 -18.30 7.27 0.68
CA LYS A 82 -19.01 8.17 1.57
C LYS A 82 -18.17 8.49 2.79
N VAL A 83 -17.99 9.77 3.07
CA VAL A 83 -17.27 10.23 4.27
C VAL A 83 -18.26 10.83 5.25
N PHE A 84 -18.33 10.25 6.45
CA PHE A 84 -19.22 10.68 7.54
C PHE A 84 -18.42 11.41 8.63
N ASN A 85 -19.08 12.28 9.41
CA ASN A 85 -18.49 12.99 10.53
C ASN A 85 -19.41 12.96 11.75
N GLY A 86 -19.02 12.23 12.79
CA GLY A 86 -19.77 12.09 14.04
C GLY A 86 -21.21 11.62 13.83
N ALA A 87 -22.14 12.23 14.54
CA ALA A 87 -23.57 11.91 14.43
C ALA A 87 -24.26 12.59 13.24
N SER A 88 -23.54 13.33 12.38
CA SER A 88 -24.15 14.04 11.25
C SER A 88 -24.79 13.06 10.26
N LEU A 89 -26.01 13.37 9.83
CA LEU A 89 -26.67 12.65 8.74
C LEU A 89 -26.10 13.04 7.36
N SER A 90 -25.36 14.16 7.28
CA SER A 90 -24.73 14.62 6.05
C SER A 90 -23.40 13.88 5.82
N SER A 91 -23.23 13.31 4.65
CA SER A 91 -21.97 12.71 4.19
C SER A 91 -21.40 13.47 2.99
N LEU A 92 -20.09 13.45 2.83
CA LEU A 92 -19.46 13.81 1.57
C LEU A 92 -19.51 12.58 0.65
N ASN A 93 -20.26 12.68 -0.44
CA ASN A 93 -20.40 11.61 -1.40
C ASN A 93 -19.43 11.86 -2.56
N ILE A 94 -18.59 10.87 -2.85
CA ILE A 94 -17.66 10.83 -3.96
C ILE A 94 -18.12 9.67 -4.84
N GLY A 95 -18.87 9.99 -5.89
CA GLY A 95 -19.46 9.00 -6.79
C GLY A 95 -18.60 8.79 -8.04
N HIS A 96 -18.73 7.61 -8.63
CA HIS A 96 -18.15 7.28 -9.94
C HIS A 96 -18.65 8.23 -11.04
N ASP A 97 -19.87 8.78 -10.93
CA ASP A 97 -20.42 9.82 -11.83
C ASP A 97 -19.53 11.06 -11.93
N SER A 98 -18.67 11.30 -10.93
CA SER A 98 -17.69 12.39 -10.91
C SER A 98 -16.40 12.04 -11.68
N SER A 99 -16.18 10.78 -11.96
CA SER A 99 -15.15 10.23 -12.86
C SER A 99 -15.82 9.81 -14.17
N LYS A 100 -15.08 9.62 -15.24
CA LYS A 100 -15.64 9.06 -16.51
C LYS A 100 -15.62 7.52 -16.49
N GLN A 101 -15.52 6.91 -15.36
CA GLN A 101 -15.37 5.48 -15.14
C GLN A 101 -16.63 4.91 -14.48
N SER A 102 -16.91 3.63 -14.66
CA SER A 102 -18.03 2.93 -14.02
C SER A 102 -17.81 2.69 -12.52
N GLU A 103 -16.55 2.74 -12.07
CA GLU A 103 -16.13 2.57 -10.67
C GLU A 103 -14.93 3.48 -10.34
N LEU A 104 -14.69 3.71 -9.05
CA LEU A 104 -13.50 4.41 -8.55
C LEU A 104 -12.24 3.52 -8.57
N GLY A 105 -12.43 2.19 -8.56
CA GLY A 105 -11.33 1.23 -8.54
C GLY A 105 -11.77 -0.15 -8.09
N TYR A 106 -10.86 -0.91 -7.53
CA TYR A 106 -11.07 -2.31 -7.16
C TYR A 106 -10.52 -2.59 -5.76
N LEU A 107 -11.14 -3.55 -5.07
CA LEU A 107 -10.65 -4.06 -3.79
C LEU A 107 -10.17 -5.50 -3.98
N ILE A 108 -8.99 -5.79 -3.47
CA ILE A 108 -8.38 -7.13 -3.49
C ILE A 108 -7.69 -7.37 -2.15
N ALA A 109 -7.91 -8.55 -1.58
CA ALA A 109 -7.24 -8.96 -0.35
C ALA A 109 -5.71 -9.00 -0.52
N ASN A 110 -4.98 -8.42 0.43
CA ASN A 110 -3.52 -8.28 0.37
C ASN A 110 -2.79 -9.62 0.22
N HIS A 111 -3.27 -10.68 0.88
CA HIS A 111 -2.65 -12.01 0.77
C HIS A 111 -2.74 -12.57 -0.65
N LEU A 112 -3.82 -12.29 -1.40
CA LEU A 112 -3.97 -12.68 -2.81
C LEU A 112 -3.01 -11.92 -3.72
N ILE A 113 -2.83 -10.61 -3.48
CA ILE A 113 -1.81 -9.82 -4.19
C ILE A 113 -0.41 -10.36 -3.92
N ARG A 114 -0.10 -10.70 -2.66
CA ARG A 114 1.18 -11.30 -2.28
C ARG A 114 1.43 -12.63 -2.97
N LYS A 115 0.43 -13.50 -2.99
CA LYS A 115 0.48 -14.79 -3.68
C LYS A 115 0.71 -14.59 -5.18
N ALA A 116 -0.10 -13.77 -5.84
CA ALA A 116 0.02 -13.50 -7.28
C ALA A 116 1.40 -12.93 -7.64
N ALA A 117 1.94 -12.02 -6.81
CA ALA A 117 3.27 -11.44 -7.02
C ALA A 117 4.38 -12.50 -6.86
N TYR A 118 4.25 -13.39 -5.87
CA TYR A 118 5.21 -14.50 -5.69
C TYR A 118 5.16 -15.48 -6.87
N ASP A 119 3.96 -15.94 -7.25
CA ASP A 119 3.78 -16.89 -8.34
C ASP A 119 4.31 -16.32 -9.67
N GLN A 120 4.11 -15.03 -9.92
CA GLN A 120 4.63 -14.34 -11.09
C GLN A 120 6.16 -14.27 -11.08
N ALA A 121 6.76 -13.83 -9.98
CA ALA A 121 8.21 -13.72 -9.88
C ALA A 121 8.88 -15.10 -9.95
N LYS A 122 8.31 -16.12 -9.30
CA LYS A 122 8.81 -17.49 -9.30
C LYS A 122 8.79 -18.13 -10.71
N SER A 123 7.84 -17.74 -11.55
CA SER A 123 7.74 -18.25 -12.93
C SER A 123 8.78 -17.68 -13.88
N ALA A 124 9.49 -16.62 -13.50
CA ALA A 124 10.45 -15.92 -14.35
C ALA A 124 11.89 -16.49 -14.17
N PRO A 125 12.53 -17.06 -15.20
CA PRO A 125 13.86 -17.67 -15.08
C PRO A 125 14.98 -16.69 -14.65
N ALA A 126 14.80 -15.40 -14.91
CA ALA A 126 15.75 -14.36 -14.56
C ALA A 126 15.74 -14.01 -13.05
N ILE A 127 14.79 -14.53 -12.29
CA ILE A 127 14.57 -14.19 -10.87
C ILE A 127 14.92 -15.40 -10.00
N THR A 128 15.82 -15.21 -9.05
CA THR A 128 16.15 -16.18 -8.01
C THR A 128 15.69 -15.64 -6.67
N ILE A 129 14.81 -16.36 -5.98
CA ILE A 129 14.33 -15.99 -4.62
C ILE A 129 15.07 -16.87 -3.61
N LYS A 130 15.85 -16.24 -2.73
CA LYS A 130 16.52 -16.89 -1.59
C LYS A 130 15.71 -16.59 -0.33
N THR A 131 15.09 -17.61 0.21
CA THR A 131 14.28 -17.56 1.42
C THR A 131 15.11 -17.95 2.66
N GLU A 132 14.58 -17.62 3.86
CA GLU A 132 15.18 -17.96 5.16
C GLU A 132 16.59 -17.39 5.33
N VAL A 133 16.86 -16.25 4.65
CA VAL A 133 18.15 -15.55 4.74
C VAL A 133 17.97 -14.15 5.34
N GLN A 134 18.97 -13.74 6.12
CA GLN A 134 19.01 -12.42 6.73
C GLN A 134 20.30 -11.70 6.35
N VAL A 135 20.18 -10.44 5.98
CA VAL A 135 21.33 -9.56 5.71
C VAL A 135 21.97 -9.16 7.03
N THR A 136 23.29 -9.35 7.14
CA THR A 136 24.08 -9.00 8.33
C THR A 136 24.97 -7.80 8.09
N ASN A 137 25.41 -7.56 6.85
CA ASN A 137 26.24 -6.42 6.50
C ASN A 137 26.02 -5.99 5.06
N ILE A 138 26.14 -4.69 4.81
CA ILE A 138 26.09 -4.07 3.48
C ILE A 138 27.28 -3.15 3.32
N LEU A 139 28.10 -3.42 2.31
CA LEU A 139 29.17 -2.54 1.86
C LEU A 139 28.84 -2.04 0.46
N HIS A 140 29.11 -0.78 0.17
CA HIS A 140 28.84 -0.20 -1.15
C HIS A 140 29.89 0.85 -1.52
N ASP A 141 30.12 0.95 -2.82
CA ASP A 141 30.97 1.99 -3.40
C ASP A 141 30.37 2.50 -4.73
N SER A 142 31.19 3.17 -5.55
CA SER A 142 30.77 3.65 -6.87
C SER A 142 30.57 2.54 -7.91
N HIS A 143 31.08 1.35 -7.68
CA HIS A 143 31.09 0.23 -8.62
C HIS A 143 29.99 -0.79 -8.35
N GLY A 144 29.59 -0.97 -7.08
CA GLY A 144 28.57 -1.92 -6.72
C GLY A 144 28.28 -1.99 -5.23
N VAL A 145 27.54 -3.01 -4.87
CA VAL A 145 27.15 -3.32 -3.49
C VAL A 145 27.53 -4.75 -3.17
N GLN A 146 28.04 -4.98 -1.98
CA GLN A 146 28.31 -6.29 -1.41
C GLN A 146 27.44 -6.51 -0.19
N VAL A 147 26.66 -7.58 -0.19
CA VAL A 147 25.80 -7.97 0.93
C VAL A 147 26.29 -9.28 1.51
N THR A 148 26.42 -9.34 2.83
CA THR A 148 26.75 -10.53 3.59
C THR A 148 25.49 -11.06 4.28
N LEU A 149 25.26 -12.37 4.16
CA LEU A 149 24.12 -13.05 4.78
C LEU A 149 24.50 -13.71 6.11
N ASN A 150 23.50 -14.08 6.90
CA ASN A 150 23.65 -14.79 8.17
C ASN A 150 24.38 -16.17 8.07
N ASN A 151 24.40 -16.78 6.88
CA ASN A 151 25.13 -18.01 6.58
C ASN A 151 26.56 -17.75 6.04
N ASN A 152 27.06 -16.50 6.13
CA ASN A 152 28.34 -16.03 5.59
C ASN A 152 28.45 -16.08 4.05
N GLU A 153 27.35 -16.29 3.33
CA GLU A 153 27.33 -16.09 1.89
C GLU A 153 27.49 -14.60 1.56
N ILE A 154 28.27 -14.30 0.53
CA ILE A 154 28.49 -12.94 0.04
C ILE A 154 27.88 -12.83 -1.35
N ILE A 155 27.04 -11.83 -1.55
CA ILE A 155 26.42 -11.52 -2.84
C ILE A 155 26.88 -10.12 -3.27
N GLN A 156 27.41 -10.05 -4.50
CA GLN A 156 27.80 -8.79 -5.13
C GLN A 156 26.74 -8.40 -6.17
N ALA A 157 26.36 -7.13 -6.20
CA ALA A 157 25.36 -6.62 -7.13
C ALA A 157 25.76 -5.25 -7.69
N LYS A 158 25.32 -4.96 -8.93
CA LYS A 158 25.49 -3.63 -9.53
C LYS A 158 24.51 -2.62 -8.95
N LEU A 159 23.31 -3.07 -8.51
CA LEU A 159 22.27 -2.26 -7.90
C LEU A 159 21.62 -3.01 -6.75
N LEU A 160 21.50 -2.38 -5.60
CA LEU A 160 20.75 -2.85 -4.44
C LEU A 160 19.41 -2.12 -4.34
N ILE A 161 18.34 -2.87 -4.08
CA ILE A 161 17.00 -2.34 -3.83
C ILE A 161 16.53 -2.72 -2.43
N GLY A 162 16.15 -1.73 -1.63
CA GLY A 162 15.49 -1.95 -0.34
C GLY A 162 13.97 -1.95 -0.51
N ALA A 163 13.35 -3.12 -0.26
CA ALA A 163 11.89 -3.35 -0.33
C ALA A 163 11.37 -4.02 0.96
N ASP A 164 12.08 -3.84 2.08
CA ASP A 164 11.93 -4.52 3.36
C ASP A 164 11.00 -3.81 4.36
N SER A 165 9.96 -3.18 3.85
CA SER A 165 8.85 -2.52 4.55
C SER A 165 9.20 -1.17 5.21
N ARG A 166 8.20 -0.56 5.90
CA ARG A 166 8.30 0.78 6.52
C ARG A 166 9.38 0.90 7.61
N PHE A 167 9.70 -0.19 8.28
CA PHE A 167 10.78 -0.26 9.29
C PHE A 167 12.11 -0.74 8.70
N SER A 168 12.34 -0.49 7.43
CA SER A 168 13.48 -0.96 6.63
C SER A 168 14.81 -0.93 7.38
N GLU A 169 15.39 -2.10 7.57
CA GLU A 169 16.76 -2.28 8.08
C GLU A 169 17.77 -1.90 7.02
N THR A 170 17.47 -2.24 5.77
CA THR A 170 18.30 -1.86 4.61
C THR A 170 18.46 -0.36 4.50
N ARG A 171 17.36 0.42 4.63
CA ARG A 171 17.42 1.89 4.65
C ARG A 171 18.37 2.40 5.72
N ARG A 172 18.26 1.85 6.95
CA ARG A 172 19.11 2.25 8.07
C ARG A 172 20.57 1.87 7.84
N ALA A 173 20.82 0.66 7.34
CA ALA A 173 22.18 0.20 7.01
C ALA A 173 22.85 1.06 5.93
N MET A 174 22.06 1.59 4.98
CA MET A 174 22.50 2.56 3.97
C MET A 174 22.60 4.01 4.48
N GLY A 175 22.46 4.24 5.77
CA GLY A 175 22.58 5.58 6.39
C GLY A 175 21.46 6.55 6.00
N ILE A 176 20.33 6.08 5.47
CA ILE A 176 19.22 6.94 5.06
C ILE A 176 18.23 7.12 6.21
N ALA A 177 18.14 8.35 6.70
CA ALA A 177 17.15 8.75 7.70
C ALA A 177 15.72 8.83 7.11
N ALA A 178 14.71 8.75 7.99
CA ALA A 178 13.32 8.92 7.61
C ALA A 178 12.57 9.77 8.64
N ASP A 179 11.58 10.53 8.17
CA ASP A 179 10.56 11.11 9.04
C ASP A 179 9.55 10.00 9.36
N MET A 180 9.51 9.60 10.62
CA MET A 180 8.57 8.61 11.13
C MET A 180 7.60 9.29 12.09
N HIS A 181 6.32 8.96 11.95
CA HIS A 181 5.30 9.46 12.86
C HIS A 181 4.38 8.32 13.31
N ASP A 182 4.41 8.05 14.60
CA ASP A 182 3.47 7.18 15.28
C ASP A 182 2.25 8.02 15.71
N PHE A 183 1.05 7.62 15.27
CA PHE A 183 -0.19 8.30 15.63
C PHE A 183 -0.71 7.90 17.01
N GLY A 184 -0.05 6.98 17.71
CA GLY A 184 -0.51 6.44 18.98
C GLY A 184 -1.88 5.73 18.87
N LYS A 185 -2.18 5.18 17.71
CA LYS A 185 -3.43 4.47 17.40
C LYS A 185 -3.13 3.10 16.82
N THR A 186 -4.07 2.18 17.03
CA THR A 186 -4.05 0.84 16.45
C THR A 186 -5.25 0.69 15.52
N MET A 187 -5.01 0.14 14.34
CA MET A 187 -6.02 -0.22 13.36
C MET A 187 -6.30 -1.71 13.45
N MET A 188 -7.55 -2.08 13.72
CA MET A 188 -8.04 -3.46 13.62
C MET A 188 -8.76 -3.64 12.28
N VAL A 189 -8.55 -4.78 11.64
CA VAL A 189 -9.19 -5.17 10.38
C VAL A 189 -9.76 -6.58 10.49
N CYS A 190 -10.96 -6.78 9.93
CA CYS A 190 -11.62 -8.08 9.79
C CYS A 190 -12.66 -8.04 8.67
N VAL A 191 -13.21 -9.19 8.30
CA VAL A 191 -14.34 -9.29 7.36
C VAL A 191 -15.60 -9.63 8.13
N MET A 192 -16.68 -8.92 7.83
CA MET A 192 -18.00 -9.14 8.40
C MET A 192 -19.05 -9.33 7.30
N GLU A 193 -20.00 -10.20 7.54
CA GLU A 193 -21.19 -10.41 6.74
C GLU A 193 -22.37 -9.64 7.33
N HIS A 194 -23.26 -9.13 6.48
CA HIS A 194 -24.43 -8.35 6.89
C HIS A 194 -25.57 -8.45 5.86
N PRO A 195 -26.87 -8.33 6.28
CA PRO A 195 -28.01 -8.54 5.38
C PRO A 195 -28.34 -7.37 4.45
N VAL A 196 -27.83 -6.16 4.73
CA VAL A 196 -28.12 -4.96 3.93
C VAL A 196 -27.04 -4.74 2.88
N ASP A 197 -27.41 -4.57 1.63
CA ASP A 197 -26.48 -4.31 0.54
C ASP A 197 -25.73 -2.98 0.75
N HIS A 198 -24.42 -3.00 0.62
CA HIS A 198 -23.51 -1.85 0.69
C HIS A 198 -23.43 -1.08 -0.66
N GLU A 199 -24.07 -1.57 -1.74
CA GLU A 199 -24.10 -0.93 -3.06
C GLU A 199 -22.71 -0.63 -3.61
N HIS A 200 -21.70 -1.45 -3.30
CA HIS A 200 -20.29 -1.23 -3.63
C HIS A 200 -19.75 0.14 -3.20
N THR A 201 -20.25 0.66 -2.09
CA THR A 201 -19.89 1.96 -1.53
C THR A 201 -18.96 1.79 -0.32
N ALA A 202 -17.75 2.35 -0.40
CA ALA A 202 -16.88 2.44 0.77
C ALA A 202 -17.35 3.54 1.72
N TRP A 203 -17.22 3.30 3.01
CA TRP A 203 -17.50 4.27 4.06
C TRP A 203 -16.23 4.61 4.81
N GLU A 204 -16.01 5.90 5.05
CA GLU A 204 -15.03 6.41 5.99
C GLU A 204 -15.78 7.27 7.01
N TRP A 205 -15.80 6.84 8.24
CA TRP A 205 -16.58 7.49 9.29
C TRP A 205 -15.66 7.97 10.40
N PHE A 206 -15.47 9.27 10.45
CA PHE A 206 -14.76 9.93 11.52
C PHE A 206 -15.73 10.18 12.68
N ASP A 207 -15.72 9.28 13.66
CA ASP A 207 -16.47 9.44 14.89
C ASP A 207 -15.52 9.85 16.03
N TYR A 208 -16.06 10.48 17.07
CA TYR A 208 -15.22 11.04 18.14
C TYR A 208 -14.48 9.92 18.89
N GLY A 209 -13.14 10.01 18.93
CA GLY A 209 -12.27 9.01 19.54
C GLY A 209 -11.91 7.81 18.64
N GLN A 210 -12.67 7.55 17.59
CA GLN A 210 -12.49 6.42 16.68
C GLN A 210 -12.64 6.81 15.21
N THR A 211 -12.07 5.99 14.35
CA THR A 211 -12.39 6.03 12.91
C THR A 211 -12.89 4.65 12.50
N LEU A 212 -14.00 4.62 11.79
CA LEU A 212 -14.59 3.41 11.23
C LEU A 212 -14.49 3.49 9.71
N ALA A 213 -13.98 2.44 9.08
CA ALA A 213 -14.09 2.32 7.64
C ALA A 213 -14.75 0.98 7.27
N LEU A 214 -15.44 0.99 6.15
CA LEU A 214 -16.07 -0.18 5.58
C LEU A 214 -15.72 -0.20 4.10
N LEU A 215 -15.11 -1.31 3.65
CA LEU A 215 -14.76 -1.52 2.27
C LEU A 215 -15.67 -2.62 1.70
N PRO A 216 -16.46 -2.33 0.63
CA PRO A 216 -17.44 -3.27 0.10
C PRO A 216 -16.73 -4.43 -0.62
N MET A 217 -16.97 -5.64 -0.16
CA MET A 217 -16.50 -6.87 -0.81
C MET A 217 -17.60 -7.47 -1.67
N ASN A 218 -17.30 -8.51 -2.44
CA ASN A 218 -18.34 -9.20 -3.20
C ASN A 218 -19.37 -9.87 -2.27
N GLY A 219 -20.61 -9.95 -2.73
CA GLY A 219 -21.74 -10.43 -1.92
C GLY A 219 -22.16 -9.41 -0.86
N LEU A 220 -22.59 -9.91 0.29
CA LEU A 220 -23.02 -9.14 1.46
C LEU A 220 -21.92 -9.09 2.52
N GLN A 221 -20.67 -8.95 2.10
CA GLN A 221 -19.51 -8.89 2.98
C GLN A 221 -18.81 -7.54 2.87
N SER A 222 -18.22 -7.13 3.97
CA SER A 222 -17.40 -5.91 4.02
C SER A 222 -16.14 -6.14 4.86
N SER A 223 -15.02 -5.60 4.38
CA SER A 223 -13.86 -5.42 5.23
C SER A 223 -14.12 -4.24 6.17
N VAL A 224 -14.08 -4.52 7.46
CA VAL A 224 -14.30 -3.55 8.53
C VAL A 224 -12.96 -3.13 9.10
N VAL A 225 -12.74 -1.82 9.17
CA VAL A 225 -11.54 -1.22 9.73
C VAL A 225 -11.91 -0.30 10.87
N ILE A 226 -11.32 -0.55 12.04
CA ILE A 226 -11.53 0.30 13.23
C ILE A 226 -10.19 0.81 13.72
N THR A 227 -10.11 2.11 13.97
CA THR A 227 -8.94 2.75 14.54
C THR A 227 -9.26 3.32 15.89
N LEU A 228 -8.54 2.84 16.92
CA LEU A 228 -8.70 3.22 18.33
C LEU A 228 -7.35 3.49 18.98
N ALA A 229 -7.37 4.01 20.21
CA ALA A 229 -6.21 3.98 21.09
C ALA A 229 -5.89 2.51 21.46
N PRO A 230 -4.61 2.16 21.73
CA PRO A 230 -4.22 0.78 22.03
C PRO A 230 -4.97 0.15 23.21
N ASP A 231 -5.20 0.93 24.26
CA ASP A 231 -5.94 0.52 25.47
C ASP A 231 -7.42 0.24 25.20
N GLU A 232 -8.02 0.93 24.23
CA GLU A 232 -9.38 0.68 23.76
C GLU A 232 -9.45 -0.48 22.75
N MET A 233 -8.38 -0.73 22.01
CA MET A 233 -8.30 -1.81 21.04
C MET A 233 -8.14 -3.18 21.69
N ASP A 234 -7.37 -3.28 22.76
CA ASP A 234 -7.11 -4.57 23.44
C ASP A 234 -8.36 -5.31 23.92
N PRO A 235 -9.36 -4.65 24.57
CA PRO A 235 -10.63 -5.28 24.90
C PRO A 235 -11.38 -5.77 23.66
N LEU A 236 -11.40 -4.98 22.58
CA LEU A 236 -12.09 -5.31 21.34
C LEU A 236 -11.51 -6.57 20.68
N MET A 237 -10.18 -6.69 20.70
CA MET A 237 -9.48 -7.86 20.17
C MET A 237 -9.73 -9.14 20.97
N LYS A 238 -10.06 -9.02 22.26
CA LYS A 238 -10.30 -10.14 23.19
C LYS A 238 -11.76 -10.53 23.34
N MET A 239 -12.70 -9.77 22.78
CA MET A 239 -14.14 -10.07 22.86
C MET A 239 -14.45 -11.44 22.27
N SER A 240 -15.48 -12.11 22.83
CA SER A 240 -16.12 -13.24 22.18
C SER A 240 -16.65 -12.83 20.81
N GLU A 241 -16.85 -13.76 19.90
CA GLU A 241 -17.42 -13.47 18.59
C GLU A 241 -18.81 -12.85 18.70
N GLU A 242 -19.65 -13.38 19.60
CA GLU A 242 -21.00 -12.89 19.84
C GLU A 242 -21.02 -11.43 20.34
N ASP A 243 -20.16 -11.10 21.32
CA ASP A 243 -20.05 -9.74 21.84
C ASP A 243 -19.48 -8.78 20.79
N PHE A 244 -18.49 -9.25 20.02
CA PHE A 244 -17.90 -8.50 18.95
C PHE A 244 -18.94 -8.17 17.84
N ASN A 245 -19.76 -9.13 17.44
CA ASN A 245 -20.81 -8.96 16.45
C ASN A 245 -21.83 -7.90 16.92
N ARG A 246 -22.25 -7.95 18.19
CA ARG A 246 -23.12 -6.93 18.78
C ARG A 246 -22.45 -5.55 18.78
N GLU A 247 -21.20 -5.49 19.22
CA GLU A 247 -20.43 -4.23 19.29
C GLU A 247 -20.27 -3.59 17.90
N MET A 248 -19.93 -4.37 16.88
CA MET A 248 -19.81 -3.87 15.50
C MET A 248 -21.15 -3.37 14.97
N THR A 249 -22.21 -4.12 15.18
CA THR A 249 -23.58 -3.71 14.79
C THR A 249 -23.95 -2.35 15.41
N VAL A 250 -23.64 -2.14 16.69
CA VAL A 250 -23.89 -0.87 17.39
C VAL A 250 -22.98 0.24 16.85
N ARG A 251 -21.68 0.02 16.67
CA ARG A 251 -20.71 1.01 16.14
C ARG A 251 -21.12 1.52 14.76
N PHE A 252 -21.59 0.63 13.89
CA PHE A 252 -22.11 0.98 12.57
C PHE A 252 -23.58 1.46 12.60
N LYS A 253 -24.11 1.69 13.82
CA LYS A 253 -25.48 2.26 14.07
C LYS A 253 -26.56 1.48 13.35
N HIS A 254 -26.46 0.16 13.33
CA HIS A 254 -27.41 -0.77 12.70
C HIS A 254 -27.66 -0.51 11.19
N ARG A 255 -26.79 0.27 10.52
CA ARG A 255 -27.02 0.67 9.11
C ARG A 255 -26.94 -0.51 8.14
N LEU A 256 -26.21 -1.56 8.49
CA LEU A 256 -26.08 -2.78 7.69
C LEU A 256 -26.90 -3.95 8.25
N GLY A 257 -27.74 -3.70 9.28
CA GLY A 257 -28.40 -4.75 10.03
C GLY A 257 -27.42 -5.45 10.99
N PRO A 258 -27.74 -6.67 11.46
CA PRO A 258 -26.81 -7.47 12.25
C PRO A 258 -25.53 -7.77 11.45
N MET A 259 -24.38 -7.58 12.09
CA MET A 259 -23.08 -7.85 11.49
C MET A 259 -22.45 -9.06 12.14
N ASN A 260 -21.99 -10.03 11.35
CA ASN A 260 -21.40 -11.28 11.81
C ASN A 260 -19.95 -11.40 11.35
N LEU A 261 -19.03 -11.71 12.25
CA LEU A 261 -17.62 -11.92 11.93
C LEU A 261 -17.46 -13.21 11.12
N VAL A 262 -16.78 -13.13 9.98
CA VAL A 262 -16.50 -14.28 9.09
C VAL A 262 -15.01 -14.51 8.84
N SER A 263 -14.15 -13.77 9.54
CA SER A 263 -12.68 -13.89 9.45
C SER A 263 -12.01 -13.77 10.81
N THR A 264 -10.69 -13.90 10.84
CA THR A 264 -9.88 -13.52 12.00
C THR A 264 -9.73 -11.99 12.08
N ARG A 265 -9.51 -11.48 13.30
CA ARG A 265 -9.24 -10.08 13.60
C ARG A 265 -7.73 -9.83 13.61
N HIS A 266 -7.26 -8.80 12.96
CA HIS A 266 -5.84 -8.43 12.89
C HIS A 266 -5.65 -6.98 13.32
N ALA A 267 -4.63 -6.71 14.13
CA ALA A 267 -4.34 -5.37 14.65
C ALA A 267 -2.97 -4.88 14.19
N TYR A 268 -2.89 -3.60 13.77
CA TYR A 268 -1.69 -2.98 13.24
C TYR A 268 -1.48 -1.58 13.83
N PRO A 269 -0.28 -1.23 14.29
CA PRO A 269 0.03 0.13 14.72
C PRO A 269 0.01 1.10 13.53
N LEU A 270 -0.52 2.29 13.74
CA LEU A 270 -0.54 3.34 12.72
C LEU A 270 0.73 4.19 12.77
N VAL A 271 1.67 3.82 11.92
CA VAL A 271 2.95 4.52 11.76
C VAL A 271 3.14 4.92 10.30
N THR A 272 3.48 6.16 10.04
CA THR A 272 3.88 6.63 8.70
C THR A 272 5.38 6.85 8.63
N VAL A 273 5.92 6.67 7.43
CA VAL A 273 7.36 6.82 7.16
C VAL A 273 7.55 7.56 5.85
N TYR A 274 8.45 8.56 5.84
CA TYR A 274 8.90 9.22 4.62
C TYR A 274 10.42 9.32 4.64
N SER A 275 11.10 8.58 3.77
CA SER A 275 12.56 8.56 3.72
C SER A 275 13.12 9.91 3.25
N LYS A 276 14.19 10.40 3.91
CA LYS A 276 14.86 11.67 3.58
C LYS A 276 15.46 11.64 2.18
N ASN A 277 16.00 10.51 1.76
CA ASN A 277 16.42 10.21 0.40
C ASN A 277 15.85 8.85 0.02
N LEU A 278 15.47 8.69 -1.25
CA LEU A 278 15.00 7.41 -1.77
C LEU A 278 16.12 6.64 -2.46
N VAL A 279 17.25 7.26 -2.67
CA VAL A 279 18.38 6.69 -3.40
C VAL A 279 19.72 7.04 -2.75
N GLY A 280 20.71 6.20 -3.03
CA GLY A 280 22.11 6.37 -2.69
C GLY A 280 22.99 5.87 -3.85
N PRO A 281 24.33 5.85 -3.70
CA PRO A 281 25.22 5.22 -4.68
C PRO A 281 24.83 3.74 -4.86
N ARG A 282 24.47 3.35 -6.10
CA ARG A 282 24.07 1.96 -6.41
C ARG A 282 22.94 1.42 -5.55
N PHE A 283 22.05 2.29 -5.06
CA PHE A 283 20.98 1.92 -4.12
C PHE A 283 19.69 2.69 -4.37
N ALA A 284 18.53 2.01 -4.30
CA ALA A 284 17.22 2.63 -4.29
C ALA A 284 16.27 1.94 -3.28
N LEU A 285 15.33 2.72 -2.74
CA LEU A 285 14.22 2.24 -1.90
C LEU A 285 12.94 2.21 -2.73
N VAL A 286 12.11 1.18 -2.53
CA VAL A 286 10.80 1.06 -3.15
C VAL A 286 9.73 0.67 -2.12
N GLY A 287 8.45 0.89 -2.45
CA GLY A 287 7.32 0.57 -1.59
C GLY A 287 7.37 1.29 -0.23
N ASP A 288 6.93 0.62 0.82
CA ASP A 288 6.89 1.19 2.18
C ASP A 288 8.27 1.50 2.77
N ALA A 289 9.35 0.92 2.24
CA ALA A 289 10.72 1.27 2.64
C ALA A 289 11.07 2.70 2.21
N ALA A 290 10.54 3.16 1.08
CA ALA A 290 10.65 4.52 0.58
C ALA A 290 9.61 5.46 1.24
N VAL A 291 8.32 5.09 1.14
CA VAL A 291 7.17 5.89 1.61
C VAL A 291 6.08 4.97 2.16
N GLY A 292 5.99 4.89 3.48
CA GLY A 292 4.90 4.20 4.19
C GLY A 292 3.80 5.18 4.58
N MET A 293 2.66 5.14 3.91
CA MET A 293 1.56 6.08 4.09
C MET A 293 0.58 5.67 5.20
N HIS A 294 -0.18 6.66 5.68
CA HIS A 294 -1.35 6.40 6.52
C HIS A 294 -2.46 5.75 5.67
N PRO A 295 -3.15 4.71 6.17
CA PRO A 295 -4.11 3.94 5.39
C PRO A 295 -5.38 4.69 4.99
N VAL A 296 -5.72 5.82 5.62
CA VAL A 296 -6.97 6.58 5.41
C VAL A 296 -7.29 6.90 3.95
N THR A 297 -6.31 6.96 3.08
CA THR A 297 -6.52 7.20 1.64
C THR A 297 -6.33 5.94 0.79
N ALA A 298 -5.98 4.81 1.40
CA ALA A 298 -5.73 3.52 0.74
C ALA A 298 -4.69 3.57 -0.43
N HIS A 299 -3.77 4.56 -0.43
CA HIS A 299 -2.85 4.79 -1.56
C HIS A 299 -1.45 4.18 -1.36
N GLY A 300 -1.14 3.54 -0.23
CA GLY A 300 0.21 3.04 0.04
C GLY A 300 0.73 2.10 -1.05
N PHE A 301 -0.02 1.06 -1.37
CA PHE A 301 0.35 0.10 -2.41
C PHE A 301 0.32 0.72 -3.83
N ASN A 302 -0.64 1.59 -4.11
CA ASN A 302 -0.74 2.28 -5.40
C ASN A 302 0.52 3.11 -5.69
N PHE A 303 1.03 3.84 -4.70
CA PHE A 303 2.31 4.56 -4.86
C PHE A 303 3.51 3.64 -4.93
N GLY A 304 3.47 2.51 -4.23
CA GLY A 304 4.48 1.46 -4.39
C GLY A 304 4.58 1.01 -5.85
N LEU A 305 3.45 0.64 -6.47
CA LEU A 305 3.39 0.23 -7.88
C LEU A 305 3.85 1.33 -8.83
N LYS A 306 3.42 2.59 -8.61
CA LYS A 306 3.84 3.72 -9.43
C LYS A 306 5.36 3.99 -9.34
N GLY A 307 5.92 3.83 -8.15
CA GLY A 307 7.38 3.93 -7.95
C GLY A 307 8.12 2.80 -8.67
N ILE A 308 7.59 1.59 -8.65
CA ILE A 308 8.12 0.42 -9.37
C ILE A 308 8.09 0.67 -10.88
N ASP A 309 6.97 1.14 -11.42
CA ASP A 309 6.82 1.50 -12.83
C ASP A 309 7.85 2.55 -13.26
N THR A 310 7.99 3.62 -12.47
CA THR A 310 8.97 4.68 -12.72
C THR A 310 10.40 4.13 -12.72
N LEU A 311 10.79 3.38 -11.70
CA LEU A 311 12.16 2.85 -11.58
C LEU A 311 12.48 1.82 -12.67
N SER A 312 11.55 0.91 -12.95
CA SER A 312 11.73 -0.10 -13.99
C SER A 312 11.82 0.51 -15.38
N THR A 313 11.02 1.53 -15.66
CA THR A 313 11.08 2.30 -16.92
C THR A 313 12.43 3.00 -17.08
N GLU A 314 12.94 3.66 -16.05
CA GLU A 314 14.27 4.29 -16.08
C GLU A 314 15.39 3.27 -16.33
N ILE A 315 15.33 2.10 -15.69
CA ILE A 315 16.29 1.01 -15.88
C ILE A 315 16.22 0.48 -17.32
N LYS A 316 15.01 0.17 -17.83
CA LYS A 316 14.81 -0.31 -19.21
C LYS A 316 15.33 0.67 -20.25
N ASN A 317 15.06 1.96 -20.07
CA ASN A 317 15.56 3.02 -20.96
C ASN A 317 17.09 3.14 -20.94
N ALA A 318 17.72 2.97 -19.80
CA ALA A 318 19.17 2.97 -19.69
C ALA A 318 19.78 1.79 -20.42
N LEU A 319 19.25 0.58 -20.23
CA LEU A 319 19.69 -0.64 -20.92
C LEU A 319 19.56 -0.51 -22.45
N ALA A 320 18.40 -0.05 -22.93
CA ALA A 320 18.16 0.19 -24.35
C ALA A 320 19.13 1.19 -24.97
N SER A 321 19.67 2.10 -24.16
CA SER A 321 20.64 3.14 -24.58
C SER A 321 22.09 2.74 -24.30
N GLY A 322 22.38 1.53 -23.84
CA GLY A 322 23.72 1.08 -23.45
C GLY A 322 24.32 1.86 -22.28
N LYS A 323 23.48 2.45 -21.42
CA LYS A 323 23.91 3.26 -20.27
C LYS A 323 23.89 2.45 -19.00
N ASP A 324 24.64 2.90 -17.98
CA ASP A 324 24.64 2.29 -16.65
C ASP A 324 23.28 2.48 -15.97
N PHE A 325 22.55 1.38 -15.82
CA PHE A 325 21.22 1.33 -15.22
C PHE A 325 21.21 1.60 -13.69
N ALA A 326 22.38 1.60 -13.05
CA ALA A 326 22.53 1.90 -11.63
C ALA A 326 23.22 3.26 -11.39
N SER A 327 23.32 4.10 -12.43
CA SER A 327 23.96 5.41 -12.33
C SER A 327 23.20 6.35 -11.39
N THR A 328 23.93 7.17 -10.66
CA THR A 328 23.35 8.17 -9.73
C THR A 328 22.36 9.10 -10.43
N SER A 329 22.60 9.47 -11.70
CA SER A 329 21.71 10.32 -12.46
C SER A 329 20.34 9.67 -12.73
N LEU A 330 20.32 8.38 -13.06
CA LEU A 330 19.10 7.61 -13.24
C LEU A 330 18.32 7.51 -11.94
N LEU A 331 18.99 7.10 -10.87
CA LEU A 331 18.35 6.92 -9.56
C LEU A 331 17.77 8.24 -9.03
N ARG A 332 18.43 9.38 -9.26
CA ARG A 332 17.89 10.71 -8.93
C ARG A 332 16.65 11.06 -9.74
N ARG A 333 16.54 10.70 -11.03
CA ARG A 333 15.30 10.91 -11.80
C ARG A 333 14.14 10.12 -11.21
N TYR A 334 14.37 8.86 -10.88
CA TYR A 334 13.39 8.06 -10.14
C TYR A 334 12.97 8.76 -8.85
N GLU A 335 13.91 9.17 -8.00
CA GLU A 335 13.62 9.83 -6.74
C GLU A 335 12.77 11.10 -6.94
N GLN A 336 13.16 11.96 -7.89
CA GLN A 336 12.45 13.20 -8.18
C GLN A 336 11.01 12.96 -8.64
N ALA A 337 10.81 12.00 -9.55
CA ALA A 337 9.50 11.64 -10.05
C ALA A 337 8.62 11.07 -8.92
N HIS A 338 9.13 10.10 -8.16
CA HIS A 338 8.40 9.47 -7.07
C HIS A 338 8.06 10.46 -5.94
N ARG A 339 8.97 11.38 -5.61
CA ARG A 339 8.69 12.45 -4.63
C ARG A 339 7.64 13.43 -5.10
N ARG A 340 7.68 13.84 -6.36
CA ARG A 340 6.66 14.73 -6.94
C ARG A 340 5.27 14.12 -6.80
N ASP A 341 5.16 12.82 -7.02
CA ASP A 341 3.88 12.12 -7.00
C ASP A 341 3.39 11.81 -5.57
N THR A 342 4.30 11.47 -4.65
CA THR A 342 3.94 11.00 -3.32
C THR A 342 3.89 12.10 -2.25
N LYS A 343 4.78 13.10 -2.30
CA LYS A 343 4.94 14.06 -1.21
C LYS A 343 3.70 14.94 -0.96
N PRO A 344 3.02 15.47 -1.99
CA PRO A 344 1.81 16.28 -1.75
C PRO A 344 0.72 15.48 -1.04
N LEU A 345 0.47 14.24 -1.49
CA LEU A 345 -0.53 13.40 -0.86
C LEU A 345 -0.12 12.93 0.53
N PHE A 346 1.14 12.55 0.73
CA PHE A 346 1.65 12.20 2.05
C PHE A 346 1.35 13.33 3.05
N LEU A 347 1.66 14.58 2.69
CA LEU A 347 1.40 15.75 3.55
C LEU A 347 -0.10 15.99 3.77
N ALA A 348 -0.91 15.88 2.72
CA ALA A 348 -2.36 16.04 2.81
C ALA A 348 -2.98 14.94 3.71
N THR A 349 -2.61 13.68 3.50
CA THR A 349 -3.07 12.55 4.30
C THR A 349 -2.66 12.70 5.77
N HIS A 350 -1.43 13.14 6.02
CA HIS A 350 -0.93 13.38 7.36
C HIS A 350 -1.70 14.53 8.06
N ALA A 351 -1.99 15.61 7.34
CA ALA A 351 -2.81 16.70 7.86
C ALA A 351 -4.26 16.25 8.17
N ILE A 352 -4.86 15.46 7.27
CA ILE A 352 -6.19 14.86 7.49
C ILE A 352 -6.15 13.97 8.74
N ALA A 353 -5.22 13.03 8.83
CA ALA A 353 -5.11 12.12 9.96
C ALA A 353 -4.95 12.87 11.30
N LYS A 354 -4.11 13.92 11.35
CA LYS A 354 -3.98 14.79 12.52
C LYS A 354 -5.25 15.57 12.84
N LEU A 355 -5.91 16.15 11.82
CA LEU A 355 -7.15 16.90 12.01
C LEU A 355 -8.25 16.00 12.56
N TYR A 356 -8.38 14.79 12.04
CA TYR A 356 -9.43 13.84 12.45
C TYR A 356 -9.07 13.07 13.72
N GLY A 357 -7.81 12.93 14.06
CA GLY A 357 -7.36 12.40 15.36
C GLY A 357 -7.46 13.38 16.53
N SER A 358 -7.66 14.69 16.26
CA SER A 358 -7.76 15.71 17.32
C SER A 358 -9.19 15.86 17.81
N GLU A 359 -9.42 15.82 19.12
CA GLU A 359 -10.73 16.06 19.75
C GLU A 359 -10.98 17.51 20.14
N SER A 360 -10.09 18.42 19.81
CA SER A 360 -10.21 19.84 20.14
C SER A 360 -11.43 20.48 19.45
N ALA A 361 -12.09 21.45 20.11
CA ALA A 361 -13.24 22.16 19.56
C ALA A 361 -12.94 22.83 18.20
N PRO A 362 -11.78 23.46 17.97
CA PRO A 362 -11.42 23.99 16.66
C PRO A 362 -11.33 22.92 15.57
N ALA A 363 -10.77 21.73 15.89
CA ALA A 363 -10.67 20.63 14.93
C ALA A 363 -12.05 20.08 14.54
N LYS A 364 -12.96 19.95 15.51
CA LYS A 364 -14.36 19.55 15.28
C LYS A 364 -15.09 20.53 14.35
N PHE A 365 -14.90 21.84 14.56
CA PHE A 365 -15.49 22.88 13.73
C PHE A 365 -14.91 22.86 12.30
N LEU A 366 -13.59 22.73 12.16
CA LEU A 366 -12.93 22.66 10.86
C LEU A 366 -13.38 21.43 10.04
N ARG A 367 -13.52 20.27 10.69
CA ARG A 367 -14.05 19.03 10.04
C ARG A 367 -15.46 19.22 9.50
N ALA A 368 -16.37 19.73 10.35
CA ALA A 368 -17.74 19.97 9.95
C ALA A 368 -17.84 20.97 8.79
N SER A 369 -17.03 22.02 8.83
CA SER A 369 -16.95 23.03 7.77
C SER A 369 -16.37 22.46 6.47
N ALA A 370 -15.31 21.67 6.54
CA ALA A 370 -14.68 21.05 5.38
C ALA A 370 -15.65 20.10 4.63
N ILE A 371 -16.40 19.26 5.34
CA ILE A 371 -17.40 18.37 4.73
C ILE A 371 -18.56 19.19 4.11
N ARG A 372 -19.05 20.22 4.81
CA ARG A 372 -20.13 21.05 4.30
C ARG A 372 -19.73 21.83 3.04
N ILE A 373 -18.51 22.37 3.02
CA ILE A 373 -17.96 23.09 1.88
C ILE A 373 -17.66 22.10 0.75
N GLY A 374 -17.02 20.98 1.05
CA GLY A 374 -16.69 19.93 0.06
C GLY A 374 -17.91 19.39 -0.67
N ASN A 375 -19.05 19.25 0.03
CA ASN A 375 -20.31 18.83 -0.59
C ASN A 375 -20.87 19.82 -1.61
N ARG A 376 -20.58 21.12 -1.46
CA ARG A 376 -21.09 22.19 -2.34
C ARG A 376 -20.20 22.48 -3.53
N ILE A 377 -18.93 22.07 -3.49
CA ILE A 377 -17.93 22.40 -4.52
C ILE A 377 -17.73 21.20 -5.44
N THR A 378 -18.47 21.15 -6.55
CA THR A 378 -18.34 20.11 -7.57
C THR A 378 -16.90 19.92 -8.10
N PRO A 379 -16.10 20.96 -8.38
CA PRO A 379 -14.71 20.81 -8.76
C PRO A 379 -13.85 20.09 -7.72
N PHE A 380 -14.12 20.31 -6.42
CA PHE A 380 -13.41 19.60 -5.33
C PHE A 380 -13.74 18.10 -5.35
N LYS A 381 -15.03 17.74 -5.46
CA LYS A 381 -15.45 16.32 -5.58
C LYS A 381 -14.79 15.64 -6.77
N ARG A 382 -14.77 16.31 -7.94
CA ARG A 382 -14.11 15.79 -9.15
C ARG A 382 -12.61 15.61 -8.96
N ALA A 383 -11.95 16.56 -8.29
CA ALA A 383 -10.53 16.43 -8.00
C ALA A 383 -10.25 15.25 -7.07
N VAL A 384 -11.05 15.06 -6.01
CA VAL A 384 -10.91 13.92 -5.09
C VAL A 384 -11.25 12.60 -5.79
N ALA A 385 -12.35 12.54 -6.57
CA ALA A 385 -12.71 11.34 -7.34
C ALA A 385 -11.66 11.00 -8.39
N GLY A 386 -11.16 11.98 -9.12
CA GLY A 386 -10.08 11.80 -10.11
C GLY A 386 -8.79 11.32 -9.45
N PHE A 387 -8.53 11.78 -8.24
CA PHE A 387 -7.39 11.37 -7.45
C PHE A 387 -7.55 9.93 -6.91
N LEU A 388 -8.74 9.56 -6.42
CA LEU A 388 -9.03 8.19 -5.96
C LEU A 388 -9.03 7.20 -7.12
N ALA A 389 -9.51 7.59 -8.28
CA ALA A 389 -9.53 6.75 -9.47
C ALA A 389 -8.17 6.69 -10.18
N ASP A 390 -7.29 7.68 -9.99
CA ASP A 390 -6.00 7.87 -10.68
C ASP A 390 -6.11 7.47 -12.17
N ALA A 391 -7.10 8.08 -12.85
CA ALA A 391 -7.31 7.81 -14.27
C ALA A 391 -6.09 8.28 -15.05
N PRO A 392 -5.53 7.48 -15.97
CA PRO A 392 -4.35 7.87 -16.74
C PRO A 392 -4.66 9.18 -17.47
N SER A 393 -3.87 10.22 -17.20
CA SER A 393 -3.91 11.45 -17.98
C SER A 393 -3.68 11.07 -19.44
N LYS A 394 -4.57 11.50 -20.35
CA LYS A 394 -4.32 11.34 -21.80
C LYS A 394 -2.89 11.80 -22.06
N GLN A 395 -2.06 10.92 -22.59
CA GLN A 395 -0.81 11.30 -23.22
C GLN A 395 -1.20 12.38 -24.24
N ILE A 396 -0.80 13.61 -23.98
CA ILE A 396 -0.80 14.66 -24.99
C ILE A 396 0.34 14.25 -25.92
N ASN A 397 -0.03 13.62 -27.04
CA ASN A 397 0.90 13.41 -28.15
C ASN A 397 1.34 14.79 -28.65
N HIS A 398 2.60 15.11 -28.41
CA HIS A 398 3.32 16.18 -29.10
C HIS A 398 4.23 15.59 -30.16
#